data_781d69015ebd5f91833bf645ca3c9de8
#
_entry.id   781d69015ebd5f91833bf645ca3c9de8
#
_cell.length_a   1.000
_cell.length_b   1.000
_cell.length_c   1.000
_cell.angle_alpha   90.00
_cell.angle_beta   90.00
_cell.angle_gamma   90.00
#
_symmetry.space_group_name_H-M   'P 1'
#
loop_
_entity.id
_entity.type
_entity.pdbx_description
1 polymer ?
#
loop_
_entity_poly.entity_id
_entity_poly.type
_entity_poly.pdbx_seq_one_letter_code
_entity_poly.pdbx_strand_id
1 'polypeptide(L)'
;MQKHLSKAFKEVEIEDFPNVKAGKELLLPNNLYIRATMNTSDQSLFPIDSAFKRRWDWKYRPISNAQLGWKIEADGMLYDWWEFLERINREIGATTNSEDKKLGYFFCKAKEGRISAETFVGKVVFYLWNDVFKDYELSNSFFDDGEGGKLTFDKFYFVEDNETRIAEESISLFLSNLGVEAEESVENEEEPENAPDDTTPLTTFFVYNGEEVRSKKFITCMEELVKRIGPAEVRKVVGKSLVITKEEIDVLSGKPDRERALSHPLGDNLFLRSNKSNADHRKLIQKVKDALGLDLEIVHG
;
A
#
# COMPACT_ATOMS: atom_id res chain seq x y z
N MET A 1 -14.73 -41.86 2.71
CA MET A 1 -13.37 -42.39 2.45
C MET A 1 -13.35 -43.48 1.38
N GLN A 2 -14.16 -44.54 1.48
CA GLN A 2 -14.19 -45.64 0.47
C GLN A 2 -14.53 -45.20 -0.97
N LYS A 3 -15.43 -44.24 -1.20
CA LYS A 3 -15.81 -43.74 -2.54
C LYS A 3 -14.69 -42.99 -3.29
N HIS A 4 -13.70 -42.43 -2.58
CA HIS A 4 -12.56 -41.74 -3.23
C HIS A 4 -11.41 -42.70 -3.54
N LEU A 5 -11.23 -43.73 -2.74
CA LEU A 5 -10.23 -44.78 -3.00
C LEU A 5 -10.59 -45.61 -4.22
N SER A 6 -11.86 -45.97 -4.43
CA SER A 6 -12.32 -46.73 -5.59
C SER A 6 -12.10 -46.03 -6.95
N LYS A 7 -12.02 -44.71 -6.97
CA LYS A 7 -11.71 -43.95 -8.19
C LYS A 7 -10.23 -43.92 -8.55
N ALA A 8 -9.36 -44.02 -7.55
CA ALA A 8 -7.89 -44.03 -7.74
C ALA A 8 -7.36 -45.43 -8.16
N PHE A 9 -8.10 -46.52 -7.84
CA PHE A 9 -7.71 -47.91 -8.11
C PHE A 9 -8.61 -48.53 -9.20
N LYS A 10 -8.81 -47.85 -10.32
CA LYS A 10 -9.67 -48.33 -11.42
C LYS A 10 -9.25 -49.68 -12.03
N GLU A 11 -8.03 -50.17 -11.77
CA GLU A 11 -7.48 -51.39 -12.33
C GLU A 11 -7.15 -52.46 -11.26
N VAL A 12 -7.46 -52.19 -9.97
CA VAL A 12 -7.18 -53.12 -8.86
C VAL A 12 -8.46 -53.32 -8.08
N GLU A 13 -8.97 -54.55 -8.06
CA GLU A 13 -10.14 -54.90 -7.26
C GLU A 13 -9.73 -54.92 -5.77
N ILE A 14 -10.41 -54.10 -4.93
CA ILE A 14 -10.15 -54.04 -3.50
C ILE A 14 -10.35 -55.38 -2.82
N GLU A 15 -11.15 -56.28 -3.42
CA GLU A 15 -11.36 -57.64 -3.01
C GLU A 15 -10.08 -58.47 -2.92
N ASP A 16 -9.06 -58.20 -3.75
CA ASP A 16 -7.76 -58.83 -3.76
C ASP A 16 -6.89 -58.44 -2.54
N PHE A 17 -7.35 -57.45 -1.78
CA PHE A 17 -6.62 -56.92 -0.59
C PHE A 17 -7.52 -56.94 0.64
N PRO A 18 -7.75 -58.10 1.27
CA PRO A 18 -8.69 -58.24 2.40
C PRO A 18 -8.34 -57.36 3.59
N ASN A 19 -7.08 -57.11 3.84
CA ASN A 19 -6.65 -56.24 4.95
C ASN A 19 -6.92 -54.74 4.66
N VAL A 20 -6.83 -54.31 3.40
CA VAL A 20 -7.19 -52.95 2.96
C VAL A 20 -8.69 -52.79 3.03
N LYS A 21 -9.46 -53.79 2.60
CA LYS A 21 -10.92 -53.81 2.71
C LYS A 21 -11.39 -53.76 4.18
N ALA A 22 -10.68 -54.45 5.04
CA ALA A 22 -10.93 -54.47 6.48
C ALA A 22 -10.43 -53.20 7.22
N GLY A 23 -9.77 -52.26 6.54
CA GLY A 23 -9.19 -51.04 7.13
C GLY A 23 -7.96 -51.30 7.99
N LYS A 24 -7.33 -52.46 7.91
CA LYS A 24 -6.12 -52.85 8.67
C LYS A 24 -4.83 -52.38 8.01
N GLU A 25 -4.84 -52.21 6.71
CA GLU A 25 -3.73 -51.73 5.92
C GLU A 25 -4.12 -50.58 5.02
N LEU A 26 -3.20 -49.62 4.80
CA LEU A 26 -3.34 -48.54 3.85
C LEU A 26 -2.50 -48.81 2.62
N LEU A 27 -3.13 -49.03 1.47
CA LEU A 27 -2.46 -49.17 0.20
C LEU A 27 -2.43 -47.81 -0.54
N LEU A 28 -1.23 -47.34 -0.87
CA LEU A 28 -1.03 -46.14 -1.67
C LEU A 28 -0.79 -46.54 -3.13
N PRO A 29 -1.54 -45.95 -4.09
CA PRO A 29 -1.33 -46.24 -5.50
C PRO A 29 0.02 -45.67 -5.97
N ASN A 30 0.63 -46.36 -6.96
CA ASN A 30 1.92 -45.93 -7.52
C ASN A 30 1.87 -44.63 -8.33
N ASN A 31 0.68 -44.16 -8.68
CA ASN A 31 0.44 -42.86 -9.34
C ASN A 31 0.09 -41.74 -8.37
N LEU A 32 0.29 -41.93 -7.05
CA LEU A 32 0.06 -40.91 -6.06
C LEU A 32 1.22 -39.91 -6.05
N TYR A 33 0.87 -38.62 -6.26
CA TYR A 33 1.80 -37.50 -6.10
C TYR A 33 1.44 -36.73 -4.86
N ILE A 34 2.34 -36.63 -3.90
CA ILE A 34 2.18 -35.85 -2.68
C ILE A 34 2.89 -34.53 -2.88
N ARG A 35 2.15 -33.42 -2.68
CA ARG A 35 2.70 -32.07 -2.67
C ARG A 35 2.46 -31.47 -1.31
N ALA A 36 3.50 -30.88 -0.74
CA ALA A 36 3.45 -30.25 0.57
C ALA A 36 4.12 -28.87 0.53
N THR A 37 3.70 -28.00 1.42
CA THR A 37 4.36 -26.74 1.73
C THR A 37 4.73 -26.76 3.20
N MET A 38 5.81 -26.08 3.55
CA MET A 38 6.21 -25.92 4.94
C MET A 38 6.71 -24.50 5.18
N ASN A 39 6.54 -24.01 6.40
CA ASN A 39 7.21 -22.81 6.87
C ASN A 39 8.61 -23.23 7.35
N THR A 40 9.66 -22.69 6.73
CA THR A 40 11.03 -23.03 7.07
C THR A 40 11.50 -22.33 8.33
N SER A 41 10.86 -21.25 8.77
CA SER A 41 11.18 -20.53 10.01
C SER A 41 10.81 -21.29 11.29
N ASP A 42 9.81 -22.17 11.22
CA ASP A 42 9.33 -22.92 12.39
C ASP A 42 10.23 -24.13 12.78
N GLN A 43 11.36 -24.28 12.13
CA GLN A 43 12.30 -25.38 12.39
C GLN A 43 12.92 -25.35 13.80
N SER A 44 12.83 -24.23 14.51
CA SER A 44 13.32 -24.12 15.90
C SER A 44 12.58 -25.01 16.88
N LEU A 45 11.29 -25.29 16.64
CA LEU A 45 10.45 -26.11 17.52
C LEU A 45 10.48 -27.59 17.10
N PHE A 46 10.40 -27.89 15.82
CA PHE A 46 10.43 -29.24 15.27
C PHE A 46 11.29 -29.29 14.01
N PRO A 47 12.62 -29.38 14.13
CA PRO A 47 13.49 -29.42 12.97
C PRO A 47 13.23 -30.68 12.15
N ILE A 48 12.92 -30.49 10.89
CA ILE A 48 12.84 -31.62 9.93
C ILE A 48 14.25 -32.10 9.66
N ASP A 49 14.51 -33.37 9.97
CA ASP A 49 15.81 -33.98 9.81
C ASP A 49 16.25 -34.05 8.32
N SER A 50 17.53 -34.21 8.11
CA SER A 50 18.10 -34.29 6.75
C SER A 50 17.67 -35.57 6.02
N ALA A 51 17.35 -36.64 6.76
CA ALA A 51 16.89 -37.91 6.14
C ALA A 51 15.47 -37.75 5.58
N PHE A 52 14.60 -36.98 6.27
CA PHE A 52 13.28 -36.62 5.75
C PHE A 52 13.40 -35.70 4.53
N LYS A 53 14.23 -34.66 4.63
CA LYS A 53 14.43 -33.71 3.52
C LYS A 53 14.89 -34.38 2.23
N ARG A 54 15.75 -35.40 2.32
CA ARG A 54 16.26 -36.15 1.16
C ARG A 54 15.22 -36.98 0.42
N ARG A 55 14.04 -37.18 1.01
CA ARG A 55 12.94 -37.96 0.35
C ARG A 55 12.01 -37.10 -0.49
N TRP A 56 12.26 -35.79 -0.55
CA TRP A 56 11.44 -34.83 -1.28
C TRP A 56 12.22 -34.15 -2.39
N ASP A 57 11.55 -33.92 -3.52
CA ASP A 57 12.04 -33.07 -4.58
C ASP A 57 11.66 -31.62 -4.26
N TRP A 58 12.63 -30.84 -3.85
CA TRP A 58 12.42 -29.44 -3.47
C TRP A 58 12.30 -28.54 -4.69
N LYS A 59 11.26 -27.71 -4.71
CA LYS A 59 11.06 -26.70 -5.74
C LYS A 59 10.89 -25.34 -5.08
N TYR A 60 11.80 -24.42 -5.37
CA TYR A 60 11.64 -23.03 -4.97
C TYR A 60 10.52 -22.38 -5.79
N ARG A 61 9.65 -21.65 -5.10
CA ARG A 61 8.59 -20.85 -5.70
C ARG A 61 8.82 -19.41 -5.27
N PRO A 62 9.39 -18.56 -6.16
CA PRO A 62 9.61 -17.16 -5.84
C PRO A 62 8.27 -16.44 -5.64
N ILE A 63 8.31 -15.40 -4.82
CA ILE A 63 7.22 -14.44 -4.73
C ILE A 63 7.07 -13.79 -6.11
N SER A 64 5.87 -13.76 -6.63
CA SER A 64 5.57 -13.23 -7.96
C SER A 64 4.33 -12.35 -7.95
N ASN A 65 4.27 -11.42 -8.89
CA ASN A 65 3.09 -10.61 -9.13
C ASN A 65 1.92 -11.49 -9.61
N ALA A 66 0.82 -11.46 -8.87
CA ALA A 66 -0.41 -12.15 -9.28
C ALA A 66 -1.19 -11.37 -10.35
N GLN A 67 -0.72 -10.17 -10.73
CA GLN A 67 -1.31 -9.30 -11.77
C GLN A 67 -2.78 -8.93 -11.50
N LEU A 68 -3.16 -8.81 -10.21
CA LEU A 68 -4.52 -8.44 -9.81
C LEU A 68 -4.69 -6.91 -9.68
N GLY A 69 -3.64 -6.13 -9.86
CA GLY A 69 -3.69 -4.67 -9.82
C GLY A 69 -4.10 -4.10 -8.45
N TRP A 70 -3.83 -4.82 -7.35
CA TRP A 70 -4.21 -4.34 -6.03
C TRP A 70 -3.47 -3.07 -5.65
N LYS A 71 -4.18 -2.17 -4.99
CA LYS A 71 -3.67 -0.88 -4.51
C LYS A 71 -3.86 -0.77 -3.00
N ILE A 72 -2.89 -0.14 -2.33
CA ILE A 72 -3.01 0.33 -0.95
C ILE A 72 -3.68 1.70 -1.02
N GLU A 73 -4.71 1.92 -0.21
CA GLU A 73 -5.42 3.20 -0.15
C GLU A 73 -5.11 3.88 1.17
N ALA A 74 -4.54 5.08 1.11
CA ALA A 74 -4.22 5.90 2.26
C ALA A 74 -4.13 7.38 1.87
N ASP A 75 -4.67 8.27 2.71
CA ASP A 75 -4.61 9.73 2.56
C ASP A 75 -5.09 10.21 1.18
N GLY A 76 -6.18 9.59 0.66
CA GLY A 76 -6.74 9.89 -0.65
C GLY A 76 -5.85 9.51 -1.83
N MET A 77 -4.80 8.74 -1.61
CA MET A 77 -3.87 8.27 -2.63
C MET A 77 -3.91 6.75 -2.75
N LEU A 78 -3.54 6.26 -3.93
CA LEU A 78 -3.39 4.84 -4.23
C LEU A 78 -1.91 4.52 -4.46
N TYR A 79 -1.45 3.44 -3.87
CA TYR A 79 -0.08 2.96 -4.01
C TYR A 79 -0.11 1.54 -4.54
N ASP A 80 0.75 1.22 -5.51
CA ASP A 80 0.78 -0.11 -6.10
C ASP A 80 1.26 -1.16 -5.09
N TRP A 81 0.41 -2.18 -4.85
CA TRP A 81 0.72 -3.25 -3.90
C TRP A 81 1.95 -4.07 -4.30
N TRP A 82 2.13 -4.34 -5.60
CA TRP A 82 3.27 -5.10 -6.06
C TRP A 82 4.57 -4.30 -5.96
N GLU A 83 4.54 -3.02 -6.32
CA GLU A 83 5.70 -2.14 -6.15
C GLU A 83 6.12 -2.06 -4.68
N PHE A 84 5.16 -1.91 -3.76
CA PHE A 84 5.43 -1.98 -2.32
C PHE A 84 6.09 -3.30 -1.94
N LEU A 85 5.56 -4.45 -2.39
CA LEU A 85 6.13 -5.76 -2.08
C LEU A 85 7.56 -5.93 -2.60
N GLU A 86 7.85 -5.48 -3.81
CA GLU A 86 9.20 -5.56 -4.37
C GLU A 86 10.20 -4.75 -3.54
N ARG A 87 9.82 -3.55 -3.14
CA ARG A 87 10.68 -2.66 -2.35
C ARG A 87 10.88 -3.17 -0.93
N ILE A 88 9.80 -3.46 -0.21
CA ILE A 88 9.91 -3.93 1.18
C ILE A 88 10.61 -5.29 1.27
N ASN A 89 10.38 -6.21 0.35
CA ASN A 89 11.06 -7.51 0.35
C ASN A 89 12.56 -7.39 0.05
N ARG A 90 12.97 -6.38 -0.70
CA ARG A 90 14.40 -6.05 -0.88
C ARG A 90 15.01 -5.61 0.45
N GLU A 91 14.34 -4.71 1.17
CA GLU A 91 14.78 -4.24 2.49
C GLU A 91 14.79 -5.36 3.54
N ILE A 92 13.78 -6.23 3.54
CA ILE A 92 13.73 -7.41 4.41
C ILE A 92 14.93 -8.31 4.13
N GLY A 93 15.18 -8.63 2.87
CA GLY A 93 16.31 -9.47 2.48
C GLY A 93 17.66 -8.87 2.88
N ALA A 94 17.84 -7.57 2.65
CA ALA A 94 19.08 -6.85 2.99
C ALA A 94 19.32 -6.79 4.51
N THR A 95 18.25 -6.58 5.29
CA THR A 95 18.37 -6.39 6.75
C THR A 95 18.43 -7.72 7.50
N THR A 96 17.56 -8.67 7.14
CA THR A 96 17.37 -9.90 7.92
C THR A 96 18.08 -11.12 7.36
N ASN A 97 18.49 -11.07 6.10
CA ASN A 97 19.00 -12.21 5.34
C ASN A 97 18.08 -13.45 5.40
N SER A 98 16.76 -13.24 5.51
CA SER A 98 15.75 -14.29 5.65
C SER A 98 14.71 -14.22 4.53
N GLU A 99 14.58 -15.31 3.79
CA GLU A 99 13.53 -15.45 2.78
C GLU A 99 12.14 -15.65 3.41
N ASP A 100 12.09 -16.26 4.60
CA ASP A 100 10.83 -16.59 5.30
C ASP A 100 10.11 -15.35 5.84
N LYS A 101 10.84 -14.26 6.05
CA LYS A 101 10.28 -12.99 6.52
C LYS A 101 9.68 -12.14 5.41
N LYS A 102 9.90 -12.52 4.14
CA LYS A 102 9.38 -11.79 2.99
C LYS A 102 7.87 -11.92 2.84
N LEU A 103 7.23 -10.85 2.41
CA LEU A 103 5.78 -10.78 2.20
C LEU A 103 5.41 -11.34 0.82
N GLY A 104 4.52 -12.33 0.80
CA GLY A 104 3.91 -12.83 -0.44
C GLY A 104 2.79 -11.92 -0.94
N TYR A 105 2.41 -12.05 -2.22
CA TYR A 105 1.35 -11.23 -2.83
C TYR A 105 0.03 -11.27 -2.05
N PHE A 106 -0.33 -12.43 -1.51
CA PHE A 106 -1.57 -12.65 -0.76
C PHE A 106 -1.42 -12.50 0.76
N PHE A 107 -0.34 -11.89 1.22
CA PHE A 107 -0.14 -11.59 2.64
C PHE A 107 -1.27 -10.71 3.19
N CYS A 108 -1.68 -9.72 2.41
CA CYS A 108 -2.85 -8.90 2.65
C CYS A 108 -3.88 -9.18 1.55
N LYS A 109 -5.15 -9.28 1.89
CA LYS A 109 -6.21 -9.53 0.91
C LYS A 109 -6.93 -8.23 0.62
N ALA A 110 -6.89 -7.80 -0.63
CA ALA A 110 -7.65 -6.64 -1.09
C ALA A 110 -9.16 -6.95 -1.11
N LYS A 111 -9.96 -5.95 -0.81
CA LYS A 111 -11.40 -5.92 -1.02
C LYS A 111 -11.67 -4.99 -2.20
N GLU A 112 -12.32 -5.51 -3.24
CA GLU A 112 -12.57 -4.75 -4.47
C GLU A 112 -11.30 -4.14 -5.09
N GLY A 113 -10.19 -4.88 -5.02
CA GLY A 113 -8.89 -4.42 -5.52
C GLY A 113 -8.14 -3.44 -4.62
N ARG A 114 -8.72 -3.00 -3.50
CA ARG A 114 -8.14 -2.04 -2.56
C ARG A 114 -7.81 -2.67 -1.21
N ILE A 115 -6.70 -2.27 -0.63
CA ILE A 115 -6.25 -2.61 0.71
C ILE A 115 -6.42 -1.33 1.54
N SER A 116 -7.40 -1.34 2.46
CA SER A 116 -7.67 -0.18 3.31
C SER A 116 -6.52 0.12 4.28
N ALA A 117 -6.45 1.36 4.74
CA ALA A 117 -5.49 1.83 5.73
C ALA A 117 -5.45 0.94 6.98
N GLU A 118 -6.63 0.57 7.53
CA GLU A 118 -6.73 -0.30 8.71
C GLU A 118 -6.15 -1.69 8.44
N THR A 119 -6.45 -2.26 7.27
CA THR A 119 -5.95 -3.57 6.89
C THR A 119 -4.44 -3.53 6.67
N PHE A 120 -3.93 -2.46 6.07
CA PHE A 120 -2.50 -2.28 5.83
C PHE A 120 -1.74 -2.12 7.16
N VAL A 121 -2.17 -1.23 8.04
CA VAL A 121 -1.52 -1.03 9.34
C VAL A 121 -1.64 -2.27 10.21
N GLY A 122 -2.86 -2.82 10.36
CA GLY A 122 -3.11 -3.94 11.27
C GLY A 122 -2.47 -5.26 10.86
N LYS A 123 -2.14 -5.45 9.59
CA LYS A 123 -1.48 -6.69 9.12
C LYS A 123 -0.04 -6.45 8.68
N VAL A 124 0.18 -5.47 7.80
CA VAL A 124 1.48 -5.32 7.15
C VAL A 124 2.43 -4.54 8.04
N VAL A 125 2.05 -3.34 8.47
CA VAL A 125 2.92 -2.52 9.34
C VAL A 125 3.17 -3.24 10.66
N PHE A 126 2.12 -3.85 11.24
CA PHE A 126 2.25 -4.64 12.48
C PHE A 126 3.25 -5.79 12.33
N TYR A 127 3.16 -6.56 11.24
CA TYR A 127 4.10 -7.64 10.96
C TYR A 127 5.53 -7.14 10.78
N LEU A 128 5.70 -6.08 9.98
CA LEU A 128 7.01 -5.48 9.75
C LEU A 128 7.64 -5.00 11.06
N TRP A 129 6.84 -4.36 11.91
CA TRP A 129 7.27 -3.84 13.20
C TRP A 129 7.63 -4.94 14.19
N ASN A 130 6.72 -5.90 14.42
CA ASN A 130 6.86 -6.91 15.48
C ASN A 130 7.73 -8.11 15.11
N ASP A 131 7.69 -8.55 13.86
CA ASP A 131 8.27 -9.84 13.45
C ASP A 131 9.50 -9.68 12.58
N VAL A 132 9.56 -8.61 11.78
CA VAL A 132 10.63 -8.42 10.81
C VAL A 132 11.75 -7.55 11.38
N PHE A 133 11.44 -6.31 11.76
CA PHE A 133 12.43 -5.28 12.09
C PHE A 133 12.62 -5.03 13.60
N LYS A 134 11.91 -5.75 14.45
CA LYS A 134 11.97 -5.59 15.91
C LYS A 134 13.39 -5.62 16.47
N ASP A 135 14.21 -6.55 15.99
CA ASP A 135 15.56 -6.78 16.49
C ASP A 135 16.63 -5.91 15.78
N TYR A 136 16.21 -5.02 14.85
CA TYR A 136 17.10 -4.23 14.01
C TYR A 136 17.04 -2.73 14.31
N GLU A 137 16.51 -2.33 15.48
CA GLU A 137 16.44 -0.95 15.99
C GLU A 137 15.83 0.06 15.02
N LEU A 138 15.01 -0.41 14.05
CA LEU A 138 14.37 0.42 13.01
C LEU A 138 15.35 1.35 12.29
N SER A 139 16.57 0.89 12.08
CA SER A 139 17.65 1.68 11.45
C SER A 139 17.34 2.09 10.00
N ASN A 140 16.39 1.41 9.36
CA ASN A 140 16.01 1.66 7.97
C ASN A 140 15.36 3.04 7.81
N SER A 141 15.75 3.77 6.76
CA SER A 141 15.29 5.13 6.46
C SER A 141 13.79 5.24 6.16
N PHE A 142 13.16 4.15 5.71
CA PHE A 142 11.73 4.16 5.44
C PHE A 142 10.87 4.27 6.72
N PHE A 143 11.45 4.07 7.90
CA PHE A 143 10.83 4.40 9.18
C PHE A 143 11.14 5.82 9.67
N ASP A 144 11.76 6.69 8.90
CA ASP A 144 12.01 8.06 9.32
C ASP A 144 10.70 8.88 9.33
N ASP A 145 10.50 9.67 10.41
CA ASP A 145 9.30 10.50 10.56
C ASP A 145 9.41 11.88 9.89
N GLY A 146 10.56 12.15 9.27
CA GLY A 146 10.85 13.43 8.63
C GLY A 146 11.24 14.56 9.58
N GLU A 147 11.20 14.34 10.89
CA GLU A 147 11.54 15.31 11.95
C GLU A 147 12.81 14.92 12.72
N GLY A 148 13.52 13.91 12.24
CA GLY A 148 14.73 13.36 12.86
C GLY A 148 14.47 12.23 13.87
N GLY A 149 13.22 11.76 13.97
CA GLY A 149 12.80 10.59 14.73
C GLY A 149 12.41 9.42 13.83
N LYS A 150 11.70 8.45 14.41
CA LYS A 150 11.21 7.26 13.71
C LYS A 150 9.69 7.15 13.76
N LEU A 151 9.11 6.61 12.69
CA LEU A 151 7.72 6.17 12.64
C LEU A 151 7.57 4.92 13.50
N THR A 152 7.32 5.12 14.79
CA THR A 152 6.97 4.04 15.71
C THR A 152 5.56 3.56 15.46
N PHE A 153 5.23 2.32 15.87
CA PHE A 153 3.92 1.73 15.54
C PHE A 153 2.74 2.56 16.04
N ASP A 154 2.88 3.22 17.17
CA ASP A 154 1.87 4.13 17.74
C ASP A 154 1.63 5.36 16.86
N LYS A 155 2.61 5.82 16.06
CA LYS A 155 2.45 6.95 15.14
C LYS A 155 1.56 6.64 13.92
N PHE A 156 1.19 5.39 13.70
CA PHE A 156 0.17 5.01 12.72
C PHE A 156 -1.25 5.14 13.26
N TYR A 157 -1.40 5.63 14.49
CA TYR A 157 -2.69 5.86 15.14
C TYR A 157 -2.74 7.25 15.78
N PHE A 158 -3.92 7.79 15.87
CA PHE A 158 -4.22 8.96 16.70
C PHE A 158 -5.56 8.77 17.42
N VAL A 159 -5.79 9.56 18.46
CA VAL A 159 -7.02 9.50 19.24
C VAL A 159 -7.81 10.79 19.01
N GLU A 160 -9.03 10.67 18.53
CA GLU A 160 -9.96 11.75 18.33
C GLU A 160 -11.32 11.33 18.90
N ASP A 161 -11.96 12.20 19.67
CA ASP A 161 -13.26 11.95 20.32
C ASP A 161 -13.34 10.63 21.12
N ASN A 162 -12.25 10.23 21.78
CA ASN A 162 -12.11 8.94 22.49
C ASN A 162 -12.10 7.71 21.56
N GLU A 163 -12.00 7.87 20.26
CA GLU A 163 -11.84 6.80 19.29
C GLU A 163 -10.42 6.75 18.74
N THR A 164 -9.89 5.56 18.58
CA THR A 164 -8.59 5.36 17.93
C THR A 164 -8.79 5.25 16.43
N ARG A 165 -8.14 6.13 15.68
CA ARG A 165 -8.18 6.17 14.22
C ARG A 165 -6.82 5.93 13.62
N ILE A 166 -6.77 5.57 12.34
CA ILE A 166 -5.53 5.40 11.59
C ILE A 166 -5.00 6.77 11.14
N ALA A 167 -3.72 7.02 11.39
CA ALA A 167 -2.99 8.15 10.85
C ALA A 167 -2.53 7.83 9.41
N GLU A 168 -3.40 8.08 8.43
CA GLU A 168 -3.14 7.73 7.03
C GLU A 168 -1.93 8.49 6.46
N GLU A 169 -1.66 9.70 6.98
CA GLU A 169 -0.46 10.46 6.66
C GLU A 169 0.84 9.71 7.00
N SER A 170 0.83 8.95 8.10
CA SER A 170 1.97 8.10 8.49
C SER A 170 2.18 6.95 7.51
N ILE A 171 1.09 6.41 6.94
CA ILE A 171 1.17 5.38 5.89
C ILE A 171 1.78 5.99 4.62
N SER A 172 1.28 7.14 4.19
CA SER A 172 1.77 7.84 3.01
C SER A 172 3.24 8.21 3.13
N LEU A 173 3.66 8.68 4.31
CA LEU A 173 5.06 8.98 4.59
C LEU A 173 5.92 7.71 4.55
N PHE A 174 5.48 6.62 5.18
CA PHE A 174 6.18 5.32 5.15
C PHE A 174 6.36 4.80 3.72
N LEU A 175 5.29 4.83 2.91
CA LEU A 175 5.33 4.39 1.51
C LEU A 175 6.23 5.27 0.65
N SER A 176 6.16 6.60 0.85
CA SER A 176 7.02 7.58 0.18
C SER A 176 8.50 7.38 0.54
N ASN A 177 8.81 7.17 1.81
CA ASN A 177 10.18 6.89 2.27
C ASN A 177 10.74 5.59 1.67
N LEU A 178 9.89 4.59 1.49
CA LEU A 178 10.23 3.34 0.80
C LEU A 178 10.37 3.55 -0.72
N GLY A 179 9.92 4.70 -1.22
CA GLY A 179 9.99 5.11 -2.62
C GLY A 179 8.82 4.57 -3.46
N VAL A 180 7.74 4.05 -2.86
CA VAL A 180 6.53 3.63 -3.58
C VAL A 180 5.84 4.87 -4.13
N GLU A 181 5.53 4.85 -5.42
CA GLU A 181 4.91 6.00 -6.07
C GLU A 181 3.41 6.08 -5.74
N ALA A 182 2.96 7.28 -5.38
CA ALA A 182 1.55 7.57 -5.17
C ALA A 182 0.85 7.84 -6.51
N GLU A 183 -0.31 7.27 -6.69
CA GLU A 183 -1.26 7.57 -7.76
C GLU A 183 -2.51 8.20 -7.14
N GLU A 184 -3.09 9.19 -7.77
CA GLU A 184 -4.39 9.68 -7.30
C GLU A 184 -5.44 8.57 -7.40
N SER A 185 -6.31 8.47 -6.40
CA SER A 185 -7.51 7.65 -6.52
C SER A 185 -8.41 8.27 -7.58
N VAL A 186 -8.24 7.87 -8.83
CA VAL A 186 -9.24 8.14 -9.85
C VAL A 186 -10.42 7.23 -9.49
N GLU A 187 -11.38 7.76 -8.76
CA GLU A 187 -12.71 7.19 -8.80
C GLU A 187 -13.13 7.28 -10.26
N ASN A 188 -13.26 6.15 -10.92
CA ASN A 188 -13.80 6.07 -12.27
C ASN A 188 -15.16 6.75 -12.26
N GLU A 189 -15.18 8.00 -12.69
CA GLU A 189 -16.37 8.61 -13.23
C GLU A 189 -16.59 8.00 -14.62
N GLU A 190 -16.99 6.72 -14.69
CA GLU A 190 -17.94 6.31 -15.70
C GLU A 190 -19.28 6.83 -15.17
N GLU A 191 -19.58 8.07 -15.52
CA GLU A 191 -20.95 8.52 -15.44
C GLU A 191 -21.80 7.63 -16.36
N PRO A 192 -22.76 6.87 -15.79
CA PRO A 192 -23.94 6.55 -16.57
C PRO A 192 -24.71 7.87 -16.67
N GLU A 193 -24.87 8.35 -17.88
CA GLU A 193 -25.89 9.32 -18.22
C GLU A 193 -27.24 8.83 -17.68
N ASN A 194 -27.55 9.20 -16.44
CA ASN A 194 -28.92 9.40 -15.89
C ASN A 194 -28.94 9.25 -14.39
N ALA A 195 -29.24 10.38 -13.80
CA ALA A 195 -29.91 10.61 -12.52
C ALA A 195 -29.05 11.11 -11.36
N PRO A 196 -29.54 12.16 -10.67
CA PRO A 196 -28.84 12.88 -9.63
C PRO A 196 -29.14 12.24 -8.27
N ASP A 197 -28.09 11.83 -7.53
CA ASP A 197 -28.19 11.82 -6.07
C ASP A 197 -26.88 12.37 -5.48
N ASP A 198 -26.93 13.64 -5.19
CA ASP A 198 -25.86 14.47 -4.67
C ASP A 198 -25.90 14.45 -3.11
N THR A 199 -25.61 13.27 -2.51
CA THR A 199 -25.65 13.09 -1.06
C THR A 199 -24.29 12.95 -0.39
N THR A 200 -23.18 13.00 -1.12
CA THR A 200 -21.86 13.01 -0.50
C THR A 200 -21.56 14.40 0.06
N PRO A 201 -21.40 14.59 1.38
CA PRO A 201 -21.15 15.91 1.95
C PRO A 201 -19.79 16.47 1.50
N LEU A 202 -19.77 17.77 1.18
CA LEU A 202 -18.52 18.50 0.91
C LEU A 202 -17.71 18.61 2.19
N THR A 203 -16.42 18.27 2.12
CA THR A 203 -15.48 18.40 3.24
C THR A 203 -14.79 19.75 3.16
N THR A 204 -14.65 20.45 4.30
CA THR A 204 -13.84 21.65 4.41
C THR A 204 -12.39 21.23 4.68
N PHE A 205 -11.48 21.57 3.75
CA PHE A 205 -10.05 21.30 3.93
C PHE A 205 -9.26 22.55 4.34
N PHE A 206 -9.74 23.73 3.96
CA PHE A 206 -9.09 24.99 4.26
C PHE A 206 -10.13 26.08 4.61
N VAL A 207 -9.74 27.01 5.49
CA VAL A 207 -10.46 28.26 5.69
C VAL A 207 -9.50 29.40 5.34
N TYR A 208 -9.81 30.19 4.33
CA TYR A 208 -8.96 31.26 3.85
C TYR A 208 -9.70 32.59 3.89
N ASN A 209 -9.17 33.59 4.64
CA ASN A 209 -9.80 34.86 4.90
C ASN A 209 -11.24 34.73 5.48
N GLY A 210 -11.46 33.71 6.33
CA GLY A 210 -12.76 33.41 6.93
C GLY A 210 -13.75 32.68 6.01
N GLU A 211 -13.37 32.36 4.78
CA GLU A 211 -14.18 31.57 3.83
C GLU A 211 -13.70 30.14 3.76
N GLU A 212 -14.64 29.20 3.88
CA GLU A 212 -14.34 27.78 3.77
C GLU A 212 -14.11 27.37 2.31
N VAL A 213 -13.04 26.60 2.08
CA VAL A 213 -12.75 25.96 0.80
C VAL A 213 -13.16 24.49 0.92
N ARG A 214 -14.28 24.16 0.29
CA ARG A 214 -14.94 22.84 0.38
C ARG A 214 -14.92 22.12 -0.94
N SER A 215 -14.65 20.81 -0.92
CA SER A 215 -14.82 19.93 -2.07
C SER A 215 -15.00 18.49 -1.61
N LYS A 216 -15.36 17.63 -2.53
CA LYS A 216 -15.30 16.17 -2.35
C LYS A 216 -13.85 15.65 -2.35
N LYS A 217 -12.93 16.36 -3.00
CA LYS A 217 -11.52 15.96 -3.16
C LYS A 217 -10.57 17.04 -2.61
N PHE A 218 -9.56 16.61 -1.87
CA PHE A 218 -8.52 17.48 -1.31
C PHE A 218 -7.79 18.31 -2.39
N ILE A 219 -7.41 17.65 -3.52
CA ILE A 219 -6.66 18.34 -4.57
C ILE A 219 -7.47 19.45 -5.24
N THR A 220 -8.78 19.29 -5.36
CA THR A 220 -9.67 20.35 -5.87
C THR A 220 -9.70 21.55 -4.92
N CYS A 221 -9.72 21.32 -3.61
CA CYS A 221 -9.57 22.39 -2.62
C CYS A 221 -8.20 23.06 -2.70
N MET A 222 -7.14 22.30 -2.90
CA MET A 222 -5.78 22.84 -3.11
C MET A 222 -5.71 23.70 -4.36
N GLU A 223 -6.28 23.27 -5.45
CA GLU A 223 -6.34 24.05 -6.70
C GLU A 223 -7.06 25.37 -6.48
N GLU A 224 -8.24 25.34 -5.87
CA GLU A 224 -9.04 26.53 -5.56
C GLU A 224 -8.29 27.46 -4.59
N LEU A 225 -7.69 26.91 -3.53
CA LEU A 225 -6.91 27.69 -2.56
C LEU A 225 -5.72 28.39 -3.22
N VAL A 226 -4.94 27.66 -4.04
CA VAL A 226 -3.79 28.24 -4.75
C VAL A 226 -4.23 29.32 -5.74
N LYS A 227 -5.39 29.15 -6.43
CA LYS A 227 -5.98 30.19 -7.27
C LYS A 227 -6.35 31.45 -6.48
N ARG A 228 -6.93 31.29 -5.30
CA ARG A 228 -7.30 32.41 -4.41
C ARG A 228 -6.09 33.16 -3.83
N ILE A 229 -5.03 32.44 -3.45
CA ILE A 229 -3.76 33.04 -2.96
C ILE A 229 -3.01 33.74 -4.08
N GLY A 230 -3.08 33.19 -5.29
CA GLY A 230 -2.32 33.61 -6.45
C GLY A 230 -1.18 32.65 -6.79
N PRO A 231 -1.29 31.89 -7.89
CA PRO A 231 -0.32 30.83 -8.26
C PRO A 231 1.13 31.32 -8.34
N ALA A 232 1.33 32.55 -8.84
CA ALA A 232 2.66 33.15 -8.94
C ALA A 232 3.28 33.44 -7.55
N GLU A 233 2.48 33.88 -6.57
CA GLU A 233 2.94 34.13 -5.21
C GLU A 233 3.28 32.82 -4.48
N VAL A 234 2.44 31.80 -4.62
CA VAL A 234 2.70 30.46 -4.09
C VAL A 234 4.01 29.91 -4.68
N ARG A 235 4.21 30.08 -5.99
CA ARG A 235 5.43 29.62 -6.66
C ARG A 235 6.69 30.31 -6.14
N LYS A 236 6.64 31.60 -5.79
CA LYS A 236 7.79 32.29 -5.20
C LYS A 236 8.28 31.66 -3.91
N VAL A 237 7.35 31.11 -3.10
CA VAL A 237 7.67 30.52 -1.80
C VAL A 237 8.12 29.07 -1.92
N VAL A 238 7.36 28.23 -2.63
CA VAL A 238 7.57 26.77 -2.66
C VAL A 238 8.15 26.26 -3.99
N GLY A 239 8.34 27.13 -4.96
CA GLY A 239 8.98 26.83 -6.23
C GLY A 239 8.27 25.72 -7.01
N LYS A 240 9.07 24.90 -7.69
CA LYS A 240 8.60 23.75 -8.49
C LYS A 240 8.01 22.61 -7.67
N SER A 241 8.08 22.70 -6.35
CA SER A 241 7.55 21.64 -5.48
C SER A 241 6.03 21.56 -5.51
N LEU A 242 5.34 22.66 -5.80
CA LEU A 242 3.88 22.72 -5.82
C LEU A 242 3.33 23.32 -7.12
N VAL A 243 3.96 24.36 -7.67
CA VAL A 243 3.51 25.08 -8.86
C VAL A 243 4.59 25.04 -9.94
N ILE A 244 4.28 24.50 -11.12
CA ILE A 244 5.21 24.32 -12.24
C ILE A 244 4.69 25.00 -13.50
N THR A 245 5.60 25.30 -14.45
CA THR A 245 5.22 25.78 -15.79
C THR A 245 5.08 24.62 -16.76
N LYS A 246 4.46 24.89 -17.92
CA LYS A 246 4.31 23.89 -18.98
C LYS A 246 5.67 23.39 -19.48
N GLU A 247 6.65 24.27 -19.62
CA GLU A 247 8.01 23.93 -20.07
C GLU A 247 8.71 23.01 -19.03
N GLU A 248 8.44 23.22 -17.74
CA GLU A 248 8.97 22.40 -16.66
C GLU A 248 8.35 21.02 -16.61
N ILE A 249 7.06 20.88 -16.96
CA ILE A 249 6.42 19.56 -17.12
C ILE A 249 7.16 18.71 -18.15
N ASP A 250 7.54 19.34 -19.27
CA ASP A 250 8.21 18.64 -20.37
C ASP A 250 9.68 18.26 -20.04
N VAL A 251 10.33 18.97 -19.12
CA VAL A 251 11.74 18.77 -18.76
C VAL A 251 11.93 17.85 -17.52
N LEU A 252 11.01 17.92 -16.54
CA LEU A 252 11.17 17.26 -15.24
C LEU A 252 10.98 15.76 -15.26
N SER A 253 10.35 15.21 -16.27
CA SER A 253 10.05 13.79 -16.31
C SER A 253 10.65 13.11 -17.53
N GLY A 254 11.35 12.01 -17.31
CA GLY A 254 11.59 11.04 -18.39
C GLY A 254 10.28 10.43 -18.95
N LYS A 255 9.12 10.90 -18.48
CA LYS A 255 7.75 10.51 -18.88
C LYS A 255 6.84 11.73 -18.86
N PRO A 256 6.94 12.65 -19.83
CA PRO A 256 6.16 13.91 -19.87
C PRO A 256 4.64 13.71 -19.83
N ASP A 257 4.13 12.64 -20.41
CA ASP A 257 2.69 12.35 -20.43
C ASP A 257 2.14 12.09 -19.02
N ARG A 258 2.93 11.49 -18.14
CA ARG A 258 2.53 11.23 -16.74
C ARG A 258 2.48 12.52 -15.93
N GLU A 259 3.50 13.37 -16.03
CA GLU A 259 3.51 14.66 -15.32
C GLU A 259 2.37 15.58 -15.81
N ARG A 260 2.01 15.53 -17.10
CA ARG A 260 0.85 16.25 -17.63
C ARG A 260 -0.47 15.76 -17.02
N ALA A 261 -0.63 14.45 -16.87
CA ALA A 261 -1.81 13.85 -16.23
C ALA A 261 -1.95 14.21 -14.74
N LEU A 262 -0.82 14.47 -14.05
CA LEU A 262 -0.76 14.83 -12.64
C LEU A 262 -0.62 16.33 -12.40
N SER A 263 -0.99 17.17 -13.38
CA SER A 263 -0.84 18.63 -13.29
C SER A 263 -2.15 19.32 -13.61
N HIS A 264 -2.70 20.04 -12.63
CA HIS A 264 -3.97 20.76 -12.73
C HIS A 264 -3.74 22.21 -13.16
N PRO A 265 -4.44 22.75 -14.16
CA PRO A 265 -4.23 24.10 -14.66
C PRO A 265 -4.68 25.15 -13.64
N LEU A 266 -3.79 26.11 -13.34
CA LEU A 266 -4.05 27.24 -12.45
C LEU A 266 -4.26 28.57 -13.20
N GLY A 267 -4.06 28.60 -14.52
CA GLY A 267 -4.00 29.80 -15.34
C GLY A 267 -2.56 30.28 -15.59
N ASP A 268 -2.38 31.22 -16.53
CA ASP A 268 -1.09 31.86 -16.85
C ASP A 268 0.09 30.92 -17.08
N ASN A 269 -0.15 29.77 -17.75
CA ASN A 269 0.84 28.74 -18.00
C ASN A 269 1.41 28.09 -16.73
N LEU A 270 0.70 28.17 -15.60
CA LEU A 270 1.03 27.56 -14.33
C LEU A 270 0.10 26.40 -14.02
N PHE A 271 0.66 25.37 -13.38
CA PHE A 271 -0.02 24.13 -13.07
C PHE A 271 0.28 23.71 -11.62
N LEU A 272 -0.73 23.23 -10.90
CA LEU A 272 -0.58 22.58 -9.61
C LEU A 272 -0.10 21.15 -9.81
N ARG A 273 0.95 20.74 -9.12
CA ARG A 273 1.41 19.33 -9.09
C ARG A 273 0.63 18.54 -8.07
N SER A 274 -0.07 17.51 -8.52
CA SER A 274 -0.83 16.58 -7.67
C SER A 274 -0.08 15.29 -7.33
N ASN A 275 1.16 15.13 -7.76
CA ASN A 275 1.97 13.92 -7.57
C ASN A 275 2.58 13.76 -6.16
N LYS A 276 2.05 14.46 -5.18
CA LYS A 276 2.48 14.41 -3.77
C LYS A 276 1.32 13.95 -2.89
N SER A 277 1.65 13.41 -1.71
CA SER A 277 0.63 13.10 -0.71
C SER A 277 -0.09 14.36 -0.22
N ASN A 278 -1.30 14.20 0.32
CA ASN A 278 -2.03 15.31 0.95
C ASN A 278 -1.23 15.95 2.10
N ALA A 279 -0.49 15.14 2.86
CA ALA A 279 0.41 15.61 3.92
C ALA A 279 1.51 16.51 3.37
N ASP A 280 2.14 16.15 2.25
CA ASP A 280 3.16 16.99 1.62
C ASP A 280 2.59 18.29 1.08
N HIS A 281 1.38 18.24 0.50
CA HIS A 281 0.67 19.43 0.06
C HIS A 281 0.34 20.36 1.24
N ARG A 282 -0.13 19.83 2.37
CA ARG A 282 -0.37 20.59 3.60
C ARG A 282 0.90 21.26 4.12
N LYS A 283 2.04 20.52 4.17
CA LYS A 283 3.35 21.08 4.55
C LYS A 283 3.80 22.23 3.64
N LEU A 284 3.58 22.08 2.34
CA LEU A 284 3.91 23.15 1.38
C LEU A 284 3.01 24.37 1.55
N ILE A 285 1.73 24.19 1.77
CA ILE A 285 0.78 25.27 2.03
C ILE A 285 1.05 25.94 3.39
N GLN A 286 1.45 25.18 4.41
CA GLN A 286 1.88 25.76 5.69
C GLN A 286 3.08 26.70 5.49
N LYS A 287 4.07 26.32 4.70
CA LYS A 287 5.20 27.21 4.34
C LYS A 287 4.74 28.48 3.61
N VAL A 288 3.75 28.34 2.72
CA VAL A 288 3.17 29.50 2.01
C VAL A 288 2.44 30.41 2.99
N LYS A 289 1.63 29.85 3.89
CA LYS A 289 0.94 30.60 4.97
C LYS A 289 1.93 31.42 5.78
N ASP A 290 3.00 30.76 6.28
CA ASP A 290 3.99 31.38 7.16
C ASP A 290 4.81 32.47 6.44
N ALA A 291 5.19 32.21 5.19
CA ALA A 291 6.00 33.14 4.40
C ALA A 291 5.22 34.38 3.92
N LEU A 292 3.94 34.24 3.63
CA LEU A 292 3.08 35.32 3.14
C LEU A 292 2.21 35.94 4.23
N GLY A 293 2.22 35.41 5.47
CA GLY A 293 1.42 35.88 6.58
C GLY A 293 -0.09 35.77 6.31
N LEU A 294 -0.55 34.68 5.74
CA LEU A 294 -1.93 34.49 5.30
C LEU A 294 -2.86 34.17 6.48
N ASP A 295 -4.08 34.70 6.44
CA ASP A 295 -5.18 34.24 7.28
C ASP A 295 -5.74 32.93 6.67
N LEU A 296 -5.09 31.85 7.01
CA LEU A 296 -5.37 30.52 6.48
C LEU A 296 -5.36 29.50 7.62
N GLU A 297 -6.42 28.72 7.74
CA GLU A 297 -6.50 27.57 8.60
C GLU A 297 -6.49 26.28 7.74
N ILE A 298 -5.66 25.32 8.10
CA ILE A 298 -5.61 24.01 7.47
C ILE A 298 -6.43 23.07 8.35
N VAL A 299 -7.58 22.63 7.84
CA VAL A 299 -8.49 21.75 8.57
C VAL A 299 -8.02 20.32 8.38
N HIS A 300 -7.75 19.64 9.48
CA HIS A 300 -7.45 18.22 9.48
C HIS A 300 -8.78 17.47 9.39
N GLY A 301 -9.04 16.84 8.24
CA GLY A 301 -10.18 15.95 8.01
C GLY A 301 -9.88 14.54 8.45
#